data_bcb75ce531257389eb67eb57279a0ee6
#
_entry.id   bcb75ce531257389eb67eb57279a0ee6
#
_cell.length_a   1.000
_cell.length_b   1.000
_cell.length_c   1.000
_cell.angle_alpha   90.00
_cell.angle_beta   90.00
_cell.angle_gamma   90.00
#
_symmetry.space_group_name_H-M   'P 1'
#
loop_
_entity.id
_entity.type
_entity.pdbx_description
1 polymer ?
#
loop_
_entity_poly.entity_id
_entity_poly.type
_entity_poly.pdbx_seq_one_letter_code
_entity_poly.pdbx_strand_id
1 'polypeptide(L)'
;MADQYAHSGEDGKPTEIPAIRWDEPPEGPVLVLLDQTKLPAEEVELVCTDASALVEAIRSLSVRGAPLLGIAGAYGVALAAARGFDVDAAADELAGARPTAVNLALGVRRARDAYLAELAGSGDVGRAASAALGAARALHAEDAEASGRMAERGLALLDELLPGGGHRILTHCNTGALVSGGEGTAFAVALAAHRAGRLRRLWVDETRPLLQGARLTAYEAARNGMAYTLLTDNAAGSLFAAGEVDAVLIGADRIAADGSVANKVGSYPLAVLARYHHVPFIVVAPLTTVDPATPDGASIEVEQRAGSEVTEFAVPQASAVGGGPGSGIPVAPLGTQAYNPAFDVTPPELVTAIVTEEGVVSPVTAEALAALCAKAGSSARTA
;
A
#
# COMPACT_ATOMS: atom_id res chain seq x y z
N MET A 1 26.45 2.23 -14.12
CA MET A 1 25.03 1.91 -14.34
C MET A 1 24.11 2.43 -13.23
N ALA A 2 24.53 3.40 -12.42
CA ALA A 2 23.69 4.01 -11.38
C ALA A 2 22.91 5.25 -11.86
N ASP A 3 23.19 5.76 -13.06
CA ASP A 3 22.64 7.03 -13.54
C ASP A 3 21.36 6.95 -14.39
N GLN A 4 20.79 5.76 -14.59
CA GLN A 4 19.61 5.62 -15.46
C GLN A 4 18.27 5.95 -14.77
N TYR A 5 18.24 6.08 -13.45
CA TYR A 5 16.99 6.30 -12.69
C TYR A 5 16.94 7.60 -11.91
N ALA A 6 17.97 8.43 -11.99
CA ALA A 6 17.97 9.74 -11.34
C ALA A 6 17.41 10.80 -12.30
N HIS A 7 16.10 10.91 -12.41
CA HIS A 7 15.47 12.14 -12.91
C HIS A 7 15.39 13.14 -11.75
N SER A 8 16.42 13.93 -11.55
CA SER A 8 16.33 15.14 -10.73
C SER A 8 15.54 16.19 -11.53
N GLY A 9 14.43 16.67 -10.97
CA GLY A 9 13.81 17.89 -11.44
C GLY A 9 14.80 19.06 -11.40
N GLU A 10 14.51 20.17 -12.08
CA GLU A 10 15.37 21.34 -12.21
C GLU A 10 15.91 21.91 -10.88
N ASP A 11 15.34 21.51 -9.72
CA ASP A 11 15.72 21.93 -8.36
C ASP A 11 16.45 20.85 -7.54
N GLY A 12 16.87 19.73 -8.14
CA GLY A 12 17.58 18.67 -7.41
C GLY A 12 16.72 17.88 -6.41
N LYS A 13 15.39 18.10 -6.36
CA LYS A 13 14.45 17.29 -5.59
C LYS A 13 14.04 16.06 -6.41
N PRO A 14 13.88 14.88 -5.77
CA PRO A 14 13.28 13.74 -6.43
C PRO A 14 11.93 14.17 -7.01
N THR A 15 11.70 13.93 -8.30
CA THR A 15 10.39 14.19 -8.91
C THR A 15 9.42 13.19 -8.28
N GLU A 16 8.46 13.66 -7.49
CA GLU A 16 7.37 12.81 -7.01
C GLU A 16 6.64 12.25 -8.23
N ILE A 17 6.52 10.92 -8.30
CA ILE A 17 5.67 10.29 -9.30
C ILE A 17 4.33 10.08 -8.62
N PRO A 18 3.30 10.83 -8.98
CA PRO A 18 1.98 10.58 -8.44
C PRO A 18 1.49 9.22 -8.94
N ALA A 19 1.23 8.30 -8.01
CA ALA A 19 0.64 7.01 -8.36
C ALA A 19 -0.76 7.16 -8.98
N ILE A 20 -1.43 8.27 -8.66
CA ILE A 20 -2.77 8.63 -9.14
C ILE A 20 -2.92 10.15 -9.21
N ARG A 21 -3.54 10.66 -10.27
CA ARG A 21 -3.94 12.08 -10.38
C ARG A 21 -5.21 12.27 -11.19
N TRP A 22 -5.94 13.31 -10.87
CA TRP A 22 -7.10 13.77 -11.61
C TRP A 22 -6.69 14.83 -12.61
N ASP A 23 -7.01 14.65 -13.89
CA ASP A 23 -6.77 15.60 -14.97
C ASP A 23 -8.10 15.99 -15.66
N GLU A 24 -8.14 17.18 -16.21
CA GLU A 24 -9.32 17.74 -16.89
C GLU A 24 -8.97 18.20 -18.32
N PRO A 25 -8.65 17.28 -19.25
CA PRO A 25 -8.44 17.61 -20.64
C PRO A 25 -9.75 18.07 -21.32
N PRO A 26 -9.67 18.68 -22.53
CA PRO A 26 -10.85 19.18 -23.24
C PRO A 26 -11.95 18.15 -23.50
N GLU A 27 -11.58 16.87 -23.57
CA GLU A 27 -12.47 15.73 -23.80
C GLU A 27 -13.24 15.28 -22.54
N GLY A 28 -13.00 15.96 -21.43
CA GLY A 28 -13.61 15.70 -20.12
C GLY A 28 -12.64 15.06 -19.11
N PRO A 29 -13.02 15.02 -17.83
CA PRO A 29 -12.16 14.57 -16.74
C PRO A 29 -11.70 13.13 -16.91
N VAL A 30 -10.47 12.86 -16.50
CA VAL A 30 -9.84 11.55 -16.54
C VAL A 30 -9.09 11.28 -15.23
N LEU A 31 -8.92 10.01 -14.90
CA LEU A 31 -8.04 9.58 -13.84
C LEU A 31 -6.79 8.97 -14.46
N VAL A 32 -5.63 9.52 -14.12
CA VAL A 32 -4.34 9.02 -14.63
C VAL A 32 -3.64 8.25 -13.53
N LEU A 33 -3.22 7.04 -13.85
CA LEU A 33 -2.54 6.10 -12.96
C LEU A 33 -1.14 5.81 -13.48
N LEU A 34 -0.16 5.65 -12.61
CA LEU A 34 1.10 5.03 -12.96
C LEU A 34 0.91 3.50 -12.98
N ASP A 35 1.12 2.87 -14.15
CA ASP A 35 1.02 1.42 -14.29
C ASP A 35 2.15 0.70 -13.56
N GLN A 36 1.87 0.25 -12.33
CA GLN A 36 2.85 -0.45 -11.50
C GLN A 36 3.26 -1.82 -12.05
N THR A 37 2.54 -2.37 -13.03
CA THR A 37 2.92 -3.64 -13.67
C THR A 37 4.11 -3.48 -14.61
N LYS A 38 4.38 -2.26 -15.07
CA LYS A 38 5.50 -1.91 -15.97
C LYS A 38 6.78 -1.54 -15.22
N LEU A 39 6.65 -1.16 -13.94
CA LEU A 39 7.79 -0.81 -13.11
C LEU A 39 8.64 -2.05 -12.77
N PRO A 40 9.96 -1.89 -12.64
CA PRO A 40 10.76 -0.67 -12.79
C PRO A 40 11.22 -0.39 -14.23
N ALA A 41 10.87 -1.23 -15.21
CA ALA A 41 11.40 -1.16 -16.57
C ALA A 41 10.92 0.09 -17.32
N GLU A 42 9.66 0.46 -17.15
CA GLU A 42 9.01 1.58 -17.84
C GLU A 42 8.06 2.31 -16.90
N GLU A 43 8.06 3.64 -16.97
CA GLU A 43 7.07 4.50 -16.33
C GLU A 43 5.96 4.80 -17.35
N VAL A 44 4.84 4.06 -17.26
CA VAL A 44 3.72 4.16 -18.19
C VAL A 44 2.51 4.70 -17.46
N GLU A 45 1.87 5.71 -18.03
CA GLU A 45 0.62 6.25 -17.53
C GLU A 45 -0.58 5.53 -18.18
N LEU A 46 -1.52 5.10 -17.35
CA LEU A 46 -2.83 4.61 -17.77
C LEU A 46 -3.86 5.72 -17.57
N VAL A 47 -4.62 6.02 -18.62
CA VAL A 47 -5.70 7.01 -18.59
C VAL A 47 -7.04 6.27 -18.49
N CYS A 48 -7.72 6.40 -17.35
CA CYS A 48 -9.06 5.86 -17.14
C CYS A 48 -10.09 6.94 -17.43
N THR A 49 -11.02 6.64 -18.33
CA THR A 49 -12.11 7.53 -18.72
C THR A 49 -13.47 7.12 -18.11
N ASP A 50 -13.53 5.97 -17.46
CA ASP A 50 -14.72 5.40 -16.82
C ASP A 50 -14.35 4.46 -15.66
N ALA A 51 -15.36 4.01 -14.92
CA ALA A 51 -15.17 3.10 -13.78
C ALA A 51 -14.66 1.73 -14.23
N SER A 52 -15.10 1.20 -15.38
CA SER A 52 -14.68 -0.13 -15.85
C SER A 52 -13.19 -0.17 -16.18
N ALA A 53 -12.63 0.88 -16.80
CA ALA A 53 -11.18 1.00 -17.03
C ALA A 53 -10.39 0.99 -15.70
N LEU A 54 -10.90 1.67 -14.68
CA LEU A 54 -10.29 1.67 -13.35
C LEU A 54 -10.40 0.29 -12.66
N VAL A 55 -11.54 -0.40 -12.81
CA VAL A 55 -11.73 -1.78 -12.31
C VAL A 55 -10.71 -2.73 -12.93
N GLU A 56 -10.47 -2.63 -14.24
CA GLU A 56 -9.43 -3.42 -14.90
C GLU A 56 -8.03 -3.09 -14.38
N ALA A 57 -7.72 -1.80 -14.13
CA ALA A 57 -6.45 -1.37 -13.54
C ALA A 57 -6.26 -1.93 -12.10
N ILE A 58 -7.35 -2.01 -11.32
CA ILE A 58 -7.34 -2.61 -9.97
C ILE A 58 -7.13 -4.13 -10.04
N ARG A 59 -7.83 -4.82 -10.94
CA ARG A 59 -7.73 -6.29 -11.11
C ARG A 59 -6.38 -6.73 -11.64
N SER A 60 -5.82 -5.99 -12.58
CA SER A 60 -4.49 -6.24 -13.16
C SER A 60 -3.34 -5.84 -12.24
N LEU A 61 -3.64 -5.21 -11.09
CA LEU A 61 -2.63 -4.66 -10.16
C LEU A 61 -1.80 -3.50 -10.75
N SER A 62 -2.29 -2.83 -11.79
CA SER A 62 -1.71 -1.58 -12.29
C SER A 62 -1.82 -0.47 -11.25
N VAL A 63 -2.87 -0.50 -10.40
CA VAL A 63 -2.98 0.24 -9.15
C VAL A 63 -3.27 -0.75 -8.02
N ARG A 64 -2.59 -0.61 -6.87
CA ARG A 64 -2.65 -1.57 -5.77
C ARG A 64 -2.26 -0.92 -4.43
N GLY A 65 -2.40 -1.66 -3.34
CA GLY A 65 -2.11 -1.22 -1.97
C GLY A 65 -3.33 -0.63 -1.28
N ALA A 66 -3.48 -0.97 0.01
CA ALA A 66 -4.73 -0.69 0.74
C ALA A 66 -5.13 0.80 0.73
N PRO A 67 -4.26 1.78 1.07
CA PRO A 67 -4.64 3.19 1.07
C PRO A 67 -4.98 3.69 -0.34
N LEU A 68 -4.12 3.40 -1.34
CA LEU A 68 -4.30 3.89 -2.70
C LEU A 68 -5.56 3.34 -3.37
N LEU A 69 -5.96 2.10 -3.05
CA LEU A 69 -7.21 1.53 -3.55
C LEU A 69 -8.43 2.31 -3.04
N GLY A 70 -8.40 2.78 -1.79
CA GLY A 70 -9.46 3.65 -1.25
C GLY A 70 -9.55 4.97 -2.01
N ILE A 71 -8.42 5.60 -2.25
CA ILE A 71 -8.31 6.85 -3.02
C ILE A 71 -8.80 6.63 -4.47
N ALA A 72 -8.34 5.56 -5.12
CA ALA A 72 -8.75 5.21 -6.48
C ALA A 72 -10.26 4.95 -6.58
N GLY A 73 -10.85 4.22 -5.62
CA GLY A 73 -12.29 3.99 -5.56
C GLY A 73 -13.09 5.27 -5.44
N ALA A 74 -12.65 6.21 -4.59
CA ALA A 74 -13.29 7.51 -4.43
C ALA A 74 -13.22 8.34 -5.73
N TYR A 75 -12.04 8.41 -6.36
CA TYR A 75 -11.89 9.09 -7.66
C TYR A 75 -12.69 8.40 -8.77
N GLY A 76 -12.82 7.07 -8.76
CA GLY A 76 -13.62 6.33 -9.73
C GLY A 76 -15.10 6.69 -9.69
N VAL A 77 -15.68 6.85 -8.49
CA VAL A 77 -17.04 7.35 -8.30
C VAL A 77 -17.17 8.81 -8.78
N ALA A 78 -16.21 9.66 -8.42
CA ALA A 78 -16.17 11.04 -8.88
C ALA A 78 -16.07 11.14 -10.41
N LEU A 79 -15.29 10.25 -11.04
CA LEU A 79 -15.15 10.18 -12.50
C LEU A 79 -16.47 9.79 -13.17
N ALA A 80 -17.16 8.78 -12.64
CA ALA A 80 -18.48 8.39 -13.15
C ALA A 80 -19.48 9.56 -13.07
N ALA A 81 -19.53 10.23 -11.92
CA ALA A 81 -20.40 11.38 -11.71
C ALA A 81 -20.08 12.54 -12.68
N ALA A 82 -18.80 12.91 -12.81
CA ALA A 82 -18.37 14.03 -13.63
C ALA A 82 -18.55 13.79 -15.14
N ARG A 83 -18.53 12.53 -15.56
CA ARG A 83 -18.78 12.15 -16.97
C ARG A 83 -20.24 11.78 -17.27
N GLY A 84 -21.12 11.86 -16.27
CA GLY A 84 -22.55 11.61 -16.43
C GLY A 84 -22.93 10.12 -16.54
N PHE A 85 -22.08 9.22 -16.04
CA PHE A 85 -22.37 7.80 -15.92
C PHE A 85 -23.25 7.52 -14.68
N ASP A 86 -23.85 6.33 -14.63
CA ASP A 86 -24.60 5.85 -13.48
C ASP A 86 -23.65 5.65 -12.28
N VAL A 87 -23.81 6.50 -11.26
CA VAL A 87 -22.94 6.54 -10.07
C VAL A 87 -23.14 5.29 -9.21
N ASP A 88 -24.37 4.78 -9.09
CA ASP A 88 -24.65 3.60 -8.28
C ASP A 88 -24.06 2.34 -8.92
N ALA A 89 -24.25 2.18 -10.23
CA ALA A 89 -23.66 1.06 -10.99
C ALA A 89 -22.11 1.11 -10.93
N ALA A 90 -21.50 2.29 -11.11
CA ALA A 90 -20.06 2.47 -11.00
C ALA A 90 -19.53 2.15 -9.60
N ALA A 91 -20.24 2.58 -8.56
CA ALA A 91 -19.86 2.30 -7.17
C ALA A 91 -19.91 0.80 -6.87
N ASP A 92 -20.94 0.11 -7.32
CA ASP A 92 -21.08 -1.33 -7.12
C ASP A 92 -19.98 -2.11 -7.87
N GLU A 93 -19.66 -1.73 -9.12
CA GLU A 93 -18.58 -2.33 -9.91
C GLU A 93 -17.20 -2.13 -9.25
N LEU A 94 -16.90 -0.91 -8.81
CA LEU A 94 -15.67 -0.57 -8.12
C LEU A 94 -15.50 -1.32 -6.80
N ALA A 95 -16.53 -1.32 -5.95
CA ALA A 95 -16.50 -2.03 -4.67
C ALA A 95 -16.31 -3.54 -4.85
N GLY A 96 -16.86 -4.11 -5.92
CA GLY A 96 -16.73 -5.51 -6.29
C GLY A 96 -15.41 -5.87 -6.99
N ALA A 97 -14.56 -4.90 -7.33
CA ALA A 97 -13.31 -5.17 -8.06
C ALA A 97 -12.33 -6.04 -7.25
N ARG A 98 -12.24 -5.80 -5.92
CA ARG A 98 -11.47 -6.60 -4.95
C ARG A 98 -12.21 -6.66 -3.60
N PRO A 99 -13.06 -7.67 -3.39
CA PRO A 99 -13.91 -7.76 -2.18
C PRO A 99 -13.15 -7.80 -0.85
N THR A 100 -11.91 -8.29 -0.85
CA THR A 100 -11.05 -8.34 0.35
C THR A 100 -10.40 -7.00 0.71
N ALA A 101 -10.43 -6.01 -0.19
CA ALA A 101 -9.83 -4.71 0.00
C ALA A 101 -10.79 -3.74 0.72
N VAL A 102 -10.76 -3.72 2.06
CA VAL A 102 -11.65 -2.90 2.91
C VAL A 102 -11.62 -1.42 2.53
N ASN A 103 -10.43 -0.88 2.28
CA ASN A 103 -10.26 0.54 1.97
C ASN A 103 -10.88 0.93 0.62
N LEU A 104 -10.92 0.02 -0.38
CA LEU A 104 -11.59 0.28 -1.65
C LEU A 104 -13.08 0.58 -1.44
N ALA A 105 -13.77 -0.31 -0.72
CA ALA A 105 -15.18 -0.13 -0.41
C ALA A 105 -15.45 1.12 0.45
N LEU A 106 -14.53 1.47 1.35
CA LEU A 106 -14.62 2.68 2.16
C LEU A 106 -14.55 3.94 1.30
N GLY A 107 -13.56 4.03 0.41
CA GLY A 107 -13.39 5.17 -0.50
C GLY A 107 -14.57 5.34 -1.45
N VAL A 108 -15.04 4.24 -2.03
CA VAL A 108 -16.24 4.21 -2.90
C VAL A 108 -17.45 4.75 -2.15
N ARG A 109 -17.74 4.25 -0.94
CA ARG A 109 -18.87 4.72 -0.13
C ARG A 109 -18.77 6.19 0.17
N ARG A 110 -17.61 6.68 0.63
CA ARG A 110 -17.41 8.08 1.00
C ARG A 110 -17.74 9.04 -0.15
N ALA A 111 -17.25 8.77 -1.35
CA ALA A 111 -17.52 9.60 -2.51
C ALA A 111 -18.98 9.49 -2.98
N ARG A 112 -19.56 8.28 -2.96
CA ARG A 112 -20.98 8.05 -3.29
C ARG A 112 -21.91 8.77 -2.30
N ASP A 113 -21.65 8.67 -1.01
CA ASP A 113 -22.46 9.33 0.02
C ASP A 113 -22.42 10.85 -0.13
N ALA A 114 -21.26 11.43 -0.44
CA ALA A 114 -21.13 12.87 -0.74
C ALA A 114 -21.94 13.28 -1.98
N TYR A 115 -21.88 12.48 -3.05
CA TYR A 115 -22.69 12.67 -4.25
C TYR A 115 -24.19 12.66 -3.94
N LEU A 116 -24.67 11.62 -3.26
CA LEU A 116 -26.09 11.43 -2.96
C LEU A 116 -26.62 12.51 -2.01
N ALA A 117 -25.84 12.90 -1.00
CA ALA A 117 -26.23 13.97 -0.06
C ALA A 117 -26.41 15.31 -0.76
N GLU A 118 -25.47 15.71 -1.65
CA GLU A 118 -25.58 16.97 -2.41
C GLU A 118 -26.74 16.90 -3.43
N LEU A 119 -26.91 15.77 -4.11
CA LEU A 119 -28.00 15.59 -5.07
C LEU A 119 -29.37 15.71 -4.40
N ALA A 120 -29.54 15.09 -3.23
CA ALA A 120 -30.77 15.19 -2.46
C ALA A 120 -31.04 16.61 -1.96
N GLY A 121 -29.99 17.37 -1.63
CA GLY A 121 -30.12 18.73 -1.12
C GLY A 121 -30.39 19.79 -2.21
N SER A 122 -29.69 19.68 -3.33
CA SER A 122 -29.72 20.72 -4.40
C SER A 122 -30.52 20.32 -5.65
N GLY A 123 -30.66 19.04 -5.93
CA GLY A 123 -31.18 18.52 -7.19
C GLY A 123 -30.25 18.75 -8.39
N ASP A 124 -29.03 19.24 -8.17
CA ASP A 124 -28.06 19.62 -9.21
C ASP A 124 -26.98 18.55 -9.35
N VAL A 125 -26.99 17.83 -10.48
CA VAL A 125 -26.03 16.75 -10.79
C VAL A 125 -24.59 17.27 -10.88
N GLY A 126 -24.37 18.48 -11.38
CA GLY A 126 -23.04 19.08 -11.49
C GLY A 126 -22.44 19.39 -10.11
N ARG A 127 -23.27 19.91 -9.19
CA ARG A 127 -22.86 20.12 -7.79
C ARG A 127 -22.61 18.80 -7.09
N ALA A 128 -23.44 17.79 -7.32
CA ALA A 128 -23.26 16.47 -6.75
C ALA A 128 -21.95 15.81 -7.24
N ALA A 129 -21.63 15.92 -8.54
CA ALA A 129 -20.34 15.47 -9.09
C ALA A 129 -19.15 16.20 -8.44
N SER A 130 -19.27 17.52 -8.23
CA SER A 130 -18.24 18.30 -7.55
C SER A 130 -18.08 17.89 -6.08
N ALA A 131 -19.16 17.51 -5.40
CA ALA A 131 -19.11 16.99 -4.01
C ALA A 131 -18.38 15.63 -3.94
N ALA A 132 -18.64 14.70 -4.88
CA ALA A 132 -17.91 13.44 -4.97
C ALA A 132 -16.41 13.67 -5.20
N LEU A 133 -16.04 14.56 -6.12
CA LEU A 133 -14.64 14.90 -6.37
C LEU A 133 -13.99 15.57 -5.15
N GLY A 134 -14.72 16.43 -4.45
CA GLY A 134 -14.27 17.02 -3.19
C GLY A 134 -13.96 15.98 -2.13
N ALA A 135 -14.85 14.98 -1.99
CA ALA A 135 -14.64 13.87 -1.07
C ALA A 135 -13.42 12.99 -1.45
N ALA A 136 -13.19 12.75 -2.74
CA ALA A 136 -12.03 12.01 -3.23
C ALA A 136 -10.72 12.78 -2.97
N ARG A 137 -10.68 14.07 -3.25
CA ARG A 137 -9.53 14.94 -2.97
C ARG A 137 -9.24 15.05 -1.47
N ALA A 138 -10.28 15.14 -0.65
CA ALA A 138 -10.14 15.16 0.81
C ALA A 138 -9.52 13.84 1.33
N LEU A 139 -10.02 12.69 0.86
CA LEU A 139 -9.45 11.39 1.22
C LEU A 139 -7.97 11.27 0.83
N HIS A 140 -7.61 11.76 -0.36
CA HIS A 140 -6.23 11.77 -0.84
C HIS A 140 -5.32 12.64 0.04
N ALA A 141 -5.76 13.84 0.38
CA ALA A 141 -5.02 14.75 1.26
C ALA A 141 -4.88 14.18 2.68
N GLU A 142 -5.95 13.64 3.24
CA GLU A 142 -5.95 12.98 4.56
C GLU A 142 -4.95 11.82 4.63
N ASP A 143 -4.86 10.99 3.57
CA ASP A 143 -3.89 9.90 3.50
C ASP A 143 -2.45 10.44 3.43
N ALA A 144 -2.20 11.50 2.66
CA ALA A 144 -0.89 12.14 2.60
C ALA A 144 -0.46 12.70 3.96
N GLU A 145 -1.37 13.37 4.67
CA GLU A 145 -1.12 13.86 6.03
C GLU A 145 -0.91 12.71 7.03
N ALA A 146 -1.71 11.64 6.92
CA ALA A 146 -1.57 10.44 7.73
C ALA A 146 -0.20 9.78 7.54
N SER A 147 0.26 9.70 6.28
CA SER A 147 1.60 9.21 5.93
C SER A 147 2.70 9.99 6.67
N GLY A 148 2.63 11.33 6.65
CA GLY A 148 3.58 12.19 7.37
C GLY A 148 3.57 11.94 8.89
N ARG A 149 2.38 11.87 9.49
CA ARG A 149 2.24 11.58 10.94
C ARG A 149 2.75 10.19 11.32
N MET A 150 2.50 9.17 10.48
CA MET A 150 3.06 7.84 10.70
C MET A 150 4.58 7.83 10.60
N ALA A 151 5.16 8.55 9.64
CA ALA A 151 6.60 8.67 9.48
C ALA A 151 7.27 9.31 10.72
N GLU A 152 6.70 10.38 11.24
CA GLU A 152 7.19 11.05 12.46
C GLU A 152 7.13 10.15 13.68
N ARG A 153 5.96 9.49 13.91
CA ARG A 153 5.79 8.59 15.05
C ARG A 153 6.66 7.34 14.96
N GLY A 154 6.77 6.77 13.76
CA GLY A 154 7.60 5.60 13.52
C GLY A 154 9.08 5.91 13.73
N LEU A 155 9.57 7.08 13.29
CA LEU A 155 10.94 7.50 13.53
C LEU A 155 11.19 7.73 15.03
N ALA A 156 10.26 8.35 15.74
CA ALA A 156 10.37 8.55 17.19
C ALA A 156 10.41 7.21 17.95
N LEU A 157 9.60 6.24 17.54
CA LEU A 157 9.62 4.89 18.10
C LEU A 157 10.94 4.17 17.82
N LEU A 158 11.49 4.29 16.61
CA LEU A 158 12.82 3.73 16.29
C LEU A 158 13.91 4.33 17.17
N ASP A 159 13.87 5.65 17.43
CA ASP A 159 14.82 6.31 18.30
C ASP A 159 14.72 5.87 19.75
N GLU A 160 13.52 5.56 20.23
CA GLU A 160 13.27 5.01 21.57
C GLU A 160 13.80 3.59 21.69
N LEU A 161 13.47 2.71 20.72
CA LEU A 161 13.83 1.29 20.75
C LEU A 161 15.31 1.06 20.44
N LEU A 162 15.89 1.87 19.57
CA LEU A 162 17.23 1.69 19.00
C LEU A 162 18.04 3.01 19.09
N PRO A 163 18.41 3.47 20.30
CA PRO A 163 19.14 4.72 20.46
C PRO A 163 20.51 4.67 19.77
N GLY A 164 20.88 5.77 19.09
CA GLY A 164 22.19 5.92 18.44
C GLY A 164 22.15 6.03 16.92
N GLY A 165 21.03 5.69 16.27
CA GLY A 165 20.90 5.78 14.81
C GLY A 165 21.72 4.73 14.05
N GLY A 166 21.88 4.91 12.75
CA GLY A 166 22.60 3.97 11.89
C GLY A 166 21.85 2.65 11.71
N HIS A 167 20.51 2.71 11.65
CA HIS A 167 19.63 1.57 11.62
C HIS A 167 19.76 0.76 10.32
N ARG A 168 19.75 -0.56 10.45
CA ARG A 168 19.63 -1.52 9.36
C ARG A 168 18.22 -2.09 9.41
N ILE A 169 17.36 -1.55 8.56
CA ILE A 169 15.92 -1.83 8.56
C ILE A 169 15.63 -2.86 7.48
N LEU A 170 14.91 -3.95 7.82
CA LEU A 170 14.36 -4.90 6.86
C LEU A 170 12.91 -4.55 6.57
N THR A 171 12.54 -4.54 5.30
CA THR A 171 11.16 -4.33 4.87
C THR A 171 10.71 -5.38 3.87
N HIS A 172 9.39 -5.60 3.80
CA HIS A 172 8.76 -6.60 2.96
C HIS A 172 7.62 -5.99 2.17
N CYS A 173 7.41 -6.45 0.94
CA CYS A 173 6.44 -5.90 -0.01
C CYS A 173 6.77 -4.46 -0.44
N ASN A 174 5.76 -3.69 -0.81
CA ASN A 174 5.90 -2.28 -1.11
C ASN A 174 4.88 -1.47 -0.31
N THR A 175 5.37 -0.48 0.41
CA THR A 175 4.62 0.35 1.36
C THR A 175 4.94 1.84 1.20
N GLY A 176 5.44 2.24 0.04
CA GLY A 176 5.83 3.62 -0.26
C GLY A 176 4.73 4.44 -0.95
N ALA A 177 5.14 5.48 -1.67
CA ALA A 177 4.24 6.40 -2.37
C ALA A 177 3.39 5.72 -3.46
N LEU A 178 3.87 4.60 -4.01
CA LEU A 178 3.13 3.81 -4.99
C LEU A 178 1.85 3.15 -4.45
N VAL A 179 1.61 3.17 -3.14
CA VAL A 179 0.42 2.57 -2.50
C VAL A 179 -0.33 3.54 -1.58
N SER A 180 -0.01 4.82 -1.63
CA SER A 180 -0.53 5.87 -0.74
C SER A 180 -0.77 7.16 -1.51
N GLY A 181 -1.48 8.08 -0.90
CA GLY A 181 -1.58 9.47 -1.35
C GLY A 181 -0.40 10.35 -0.91
N GLY A 182 0.48 9.80 -0.03
CA GLY A 182 1.69 10.44 0.47
C GLY A 182 2.93 9.59 0.24
N GLU A 183 3.86 9.59 1.18
CA GLU A 183 5.13 8.84 1.08
C GLU A 183 5.01 7.36 1.50
N GLY A 184 3.80 6.91 1.79
CA GLY A 184 3.53 5.53 2.18
C GLY A 184 3.35 5.34 3.68
N THR A 185 3.60 4.12 4.16
CA THR A 185 3.47 3.72 5.56
C THR A 185 4.85 3.31 6.11
N ALA A 186 5.19 2.02 6.13
CA ALA A 186 6.48 1.55 6.63
C ALA A 186 7.68 2.15 5.85
N PHE A 187 7.55 2.33 4.53
CA PHE A 187 8.58 2.98 3.74
C PHE A 187 8.74 4.45 4.11
N ALA A 188 7.66 5.17 4.45
CA ALA A 188 7.74 6.56 4.89
C ALA A 188 8.55 6.70 6.19
N VAL A 189 8.45 5.74 7.12
CA VAL A 189 9.30 5.71 8.33
C VAL A 189 10.77 5.50 7.97
N ALA A 190 11.07 4.54 7.07
CA ALA A 190 12.43 4.29 6.61
C ALA A 190 13.01 5.51 5.86
N LEU A 191 12.19 6.20 5.07
CA LEU A 191 12.57 7.42 4.36
C LEU A 191 12.82 8.58 5.32
N ALA A 192 12.00 8.74 6.36
CA ALA A 192 12.23 9.72 7.42
C ALA A 192 13.56 9.43 8.16
N ALA A 193 13.84 8.17 8.47
CA ALA A 193 15.12 7.76 9.05
C ALA A 193 16.30 8.07 8.12
N HIS A 194 16.14 7.88 6.80
CA HIS A 194 17.14 8.23 5.80
C HIS A 194 17.41 9.74 5.77
N ARG A 195 16.35 10.56 5.68
CA ARG A 195 16.45 12.03 5.65
C ARG A 195 17.07 12.60 6.95
N ALA A 196 16.82 11.93 8.07
CA ALA A 196 17.44 12.29 9.36
C ALA A 196 18.89 11.77 9.51
N GLY A 197 19.46 11.11 8.49
CA GLY A 197 20.81 10.52 8.55
C GLY A 197 20.95 9.35 9.52
N ARG A 198 19.83 8.68 9.87
CA ARG A 198 19.75 7.58 10.83
C ARG A 198 19.65 6.20 10.19
N LEU A 199 19.38 6.13 8.88
CA LEU A 199 19.35 4.88 8.12
C LEU A 199 20.75 4.55 7.62
N ARG A 200 21.30 3.40 8.04
CA ARG A 200 22.53 2.84 7.49
C ARG A 200 22.27 1.99 6.26
N ARG A 201 21.19 1.20 6.28
CA ARG A 201 20.83 0.28 5.22
C ARG A 201 19.35 -0.07 5.26
N LEU A 202 18.70 -0.06 4.10
CA LEU A 202 17.40 -0.69 3.90
C LEU A 202 17.59 -2.05 3.24
N TRP A 203 17.28 -3.12 3.95
CA TRP A 203 17.19 -4.45 3.42
C TRP A 203 15.81 -4.64 2.81
N VAL A 204 15.74 -5.02 1.54
CA VAL A 204 14.49 -5.15 0.81
C VAL A 204 14.30 -6.59 0.38
N ASP A 205 13.32 -7.28 0.97
CA ASP A 205 12.88 -8.59 0.48
C ASP A 205 12.33 -8.47 -0.93
N GLU A 206 12.68 -9.40 -1.84
CA GLU A 206 12.14 -9.39 -3.19
C GLU A 206 10.62 -9.53 -3.22
N THR A 207 10.03 -10.21 -2.24
CA THR A 207 8.60 -10.43 -2.03
C THR A 207 7.96 -11.29 -3.13
N ARG A 208 8.21 -12.59 -3.06
CA ARG A 208 7.51 -13.56 -3.92
C ARG A 208 6.00 -13.57 -3.64
N PRO A 209 5.13 -13.94 -4.62
CA PRO A 209 5.47 -14.29 -6.02
C PRO A 209 5.61 -13.09 -6.96
N LEU A 210 4.96 -11.92 -6.67
CA LEU A 210 4.84 -10.78 -7.61
C LEU A 210 5.98 -9.77 -7.53
N LEU A 211 6.97 -10.01 -6.67
CA LEU A 211 8.21 -9.24 -6.57
C LEU A 211 8.01 -7.74 -6.28
N GLN A 212 7.03 -7.40 -5.42
CA GLN A 212 6.75 -6.00 -5.08
C GLN A 212 7.95 -5.31 -4.40
N GLY A 213 8.72 -6.03 -3.59
CA GLY A 213 9.95 -5.50 -3.01
C GLY A 213 11.00 -5.21 -4.08
N ALA A 214 11.27 -6.20 -4.95
CA ALA A 214 12.27 -6.07 -6.00
C ALA A 214 11.91 -5.00 -7.04
N ARG A 215 10.63 -4.97 -7.46
CA ARG A 215 10.18 -4.11 -8.55
C ARG A 215 9.83 -2.69 -8.11
N LEU A 216 9.26 -2.54 -6.93
CA LEU A 216 8.65 -1.28 -6.50
C LEU A 216 9.40 -0.66 -5.32
N THR A 217 9.67 -1.39 -4.23
CA THR A 217 10.36 -0.82 -3.08
C THR A 217 11.82 -0.45 -3.41
N ALA A 218 12.53 -1.32 -4.14
CA ALA A 218 13.88 -1.01 -4.60
C ALA A 218 13.90 0.20 -5.57
N TYR A 219 12.88 0.31 -6.43
CA TYR A 219 12.71 1.46 -7.32
C TYR A 219 12.51 2.77 -6.53
N GLU A 220 11.61 2.79 -5.53
CA GLU A 220 11.39 3.96 -4.69
C GLU A 220 12.62 4.32 -3.86
N ALA A 221 13.32 3.31 -3.30
CA ALA A 221 14.56 3.51 -2.55
C ALA A 221 15.66 4.12 -3.43
N ALA A 222 15.82 3.64 -4.67
CA ALA A 222 16.77 4.20 -5.63
C ALA A 222 16.46 5.66 -5.97
N ARG A 223 15.20 5.99 -6.24
CA ARG A 223 14.76 7.36 -6.54
C ARG A 223 15.00 8.34 -5.39
N ASN A 224 14.88 7.85 -4.16
CA ASN A 224 15.14 8.65 -2.96
C ASN A 224 16.62 8.65 -2.51
N GLY A 225 17.53 8.06 -3.29
CA GLY A 225 18.97 8.01 -2.95
C GLY A 225 19.28 7.24 -1.68
N MET A 226 18.40 6.32 -1.26
CA MET A 226 18.58 5.53 -0.04
C MET A 226 19.66 4.46 -0.25
N ALA A 227 20.43 4.17 0.79
CA ALA A 227 21.31 3.00 0.80
C ALA A 227 20.46 1.75 1.02
N TYR A 228 20.22 0.97 -0.04
CA TYR A 228 19.43 -0.26 0.03
C TYR A 228 20.15 -1.47 -0.55
N THR A 229 19.70 -2.66 -0.21
CA THR A 229 20.16 -3.93 -0.80
C THR A 229 18.95 -4.86 -0.93
N LEU A 230 18.75 -5.36 -2.14
CA LEU A 230 17.74 -6.37 -2.45
C LEU A 230 18.24 -7.75 -2.04
N LEU A 231 17.35 -8.58 -1.50
CA LEU A 231 17.63 -9.97 -1.14
C LEU A 231 16.46 -10.88 -1.55
N THR A 232 16.75 -12.16 -1.71
CA THR A 232 15.69 -13.17 -1.82
C THR A 232 15.02 -13.33 -0.46
N ASP A 233 13.71 -13.59 -0.42
CA ASP A 233 12.93 -13.64 0.83
C ASP A 233 13.58 -14.60 1.86
N ASN A 234 14.07 -15.75 1.42
CA ASN A 234 14.69 -16.73 2.31
C ASN A 234 16.06 -16.30 2.87
N ALA A 235 16.72 -15.32 2.23
CA ALA A 235 18.01 -14.82 2.73
C ALA A 235 17.87 -13.95 3.98
N ALA A 236 16.67 -13.45 4.29
CA ALA A 236 16.40 -12.71 5.52
C ALA A 236 16.87 -13.46 6.76
N GLY A 237 16.65 -14.79 6.83
CA GLY A 237 17.11 -15.61 7.94
C GLY A 237 18.63 -15.54 8.19
N SER A 238 19.44 -15.46 7.13
CA SER A 238 20.89 -15.31 7.26
C SER A 238 21.31 -13.93 7.78
N LEU A 239 20.58 -12.87 7.43
CA LEU A 239 20.82 -11.52 7.96
C LEU A 239 20.51 -11.45 9.46
N PHE A 240 19.39 -12.04 9.90
CA PHE A 240 19.07 -12.14 11.33
C PHE A 240 20.14 -12.91 12.09
N ALA A 241 20.57 -14.07 11.58
CA ALA A 241 21.62 -14.88 12.19
C ALA A 241 22.97 -14.16 12.28
N ALA A 242 23.28 -13.29 11.32
CA ALA A 242 24.49 -12.45 11.30
C ALA A 242 24.36 -11.18 12.17
N GLY A 243 23.19 -10.91 12.76
CA GLY A 243 22.94 -9.67 13.52
C GLY A 243 22.95 -8.42 12.64
N GLU A 244 22.53 -8.53 11.36
CA GLU A 244 22.54 -7.45 10.38
C GLU A 244 21.17 -6.74 10.23
N VAL A 245 20.18 -7.09 11.08
CA VAL A 245 18.85 -6.47 11.12
C VAL A 245 18.62 -5.86 12.49
N ASP A 246 18.35 -4.55 12.55
CA ASP A 246 18.07 -3.83 13.79
C ASP A 246 16.56 -3.65 14.02
N ALA A 247 15.76 -3.55 12.95
CA ALA A 247 14.31 -3.49 13.01
C ALA A 247 13.69 -4.08 11.73
N VAL A 248 12.47 -4.59 11.85
CA VAL A 248 11.61 -4.93 10.72
C VAL A 248 10.47 -3.91 10.67
N LEU A 249 10.26 -3.29 9.50
CA LEU A 249 9.14 -2.39 9.23
C LEU A 249 8.30 -2.96 8.09
N ILE A 250 7.02 -3.26 8.35
CA ILE A 250 6.06 -3.70 7.34
C ILE A 250 4.79 -2.86 7.36
N GLY A 251 4.03 -2.91 6.29
CA GLY A 251 2.65 -2.41 6.26
C GLY A 251 1.65 -3.43 6.79
N ALA A 252 0.37 -3.15 6.55
CA ALA A 252 -0.72 -4.09 6.77
C ALA A 252 -1.79 -3.95 5.68
N ASP A 253 -2.39 -5.08 5.29
CA ASP A 253 -3.58 -5.10 4.44
C ASP A 253 -4.87 -5.10 5.28
N ARG A 254 -4.83 -5.69 6.49
CA ARG A 254 -5.90 -5.67 7.50
C ARG A 254 -5.33 -5.92 8.90
N ILE A 255 -5.88 -5.23 9.89
CA ILE A 255 -5.57 -5.45 11.30
C ILE A 255 -6.89 -5.82 12.01
N ALA A 256 -6.95 -7.00 12.60
CA ALA A 256 -8.12 -7.46 13.35
C ALA A 256 -8.24 -6.76 14.70
N ALA A 257 -9.40 -6.88 15.37
CA ALA A 257 -9.67 -6.25 16.64
C ALA A 257 -8.74 -6.72 17.78
N ASP A 258 -8.21 -7.94 17.70
CA ASP A 258 -7.23 -8.47 18.66
C ASP A 258 -5.80 -7.97 18.41
N GLY A 259 -5.56 -7.26 17.30
CA GLY A 259 -4.24 -6.79 16.87
C GLY A 259 -3.49 -7.76 15.94
N SER A 260 -4.10 -8.87 15.53
CA SER A 260 -3.56 -9.73 14.48
C SER A 260 -3.46 -9.00 13.16
N VAL A 261 -2.37 -9.19 12.42
CA VAL A 261 -2.06 -8.43 11.20
C VAL A 261 -2.01 -9.35 10.00
N ALA A 262 -2.92 -9.16 9.05
CA ALA A 262 -2.79 -9.74 7.71
C ALA A 262 -1.95 -8.79 6.85
N ASN A 263 -0.90 -9.32 6.25
CA ASN A 263 -0.05 -8.59 5.32
C ASN A 263 0.50 -9.55 4.25
N LYS A 264 1.17 -9.01 3.26
CA LYS A 264 1.77 -9.79 2.16
C LYS A 264 2.48 -11.03 2.70
N VAL A 265 2.17 -12.19 2.09
CA VAL A 265 2.78 -13.49 2.44
C VAL A 265 4.29 -13.37 2.55
N GLY A 266 4.86 -13.90 3.64
CA GLY A 266 6.25 -13.71 4.05
C GLY A 266 6.41 -12.84 5.29
N SER A 267 5.37 -12.11 5.72
CA SER A 267 5.40 -11.29 6.94
C SER A 267 5.46 -12.13 8.21
N TYR A 268 4.68 -13.22 8.28
CA TYR A 268 4.70 -14.11 9.44
C TYR A 268 6.08 -14.74 9.73
N PRO A 269 6.77 -15.37 8.75
CA PRO A 269 8.12 -15.89 9.01
C PRO A 269 9.11 -14.80 9.42
N LEU A 270 9.02 -13.57 8.90
CA LEU A 270 9.84 -12.46 9.36
C LEU A 270 9.57 -12.10 10.83
N ALA A 271 8.30 -12.09 11.25
CA ALA A 271 7.92 -11.83 12.64
C ALA A 271 8.45 -12.91 13.59
N VAL A 272 8.42 -14.19 13.17
CA VAL A 272 9.00 -15.30 13.91
C VAL A 272 10.52 -15.15 14.04
N LEU A 273 11.22 -14.82 12.95
CA LEU A 273 12.66 -14.56 12.97
C LEU A 273 13.00 -13.35 13.86
N ALA A 274 12.27 -12.25 13.73
CA ALA A 274 12.45 -11.07 14.56
C ALA A 274 12.29 -11.39 16.04
N ARG A 275 11.25 -12.14 16.42
CA ARG A 275 11.02 -12.59 17.79
C ARG A 275 12.15 -13.46 18.31
N TYR A 276 12.63 -14.43 17.51
CA TYR A 276 13.72 -15.33 17.89
C TYR A 276 15.05 -14.60 18.12
N HIS A 277 15.32 -13.57 17.28
CA HIS A 277 16.55 -12.77 17.34
C HIS A 277 16.43 -11.50 18.19
N HIS A 278 15.30 -11.28 18.88
CA HIS A 278 15.02 -10.09 19.71
C HIS A 278 15.09 -8.77 18.94
N VAL A 279 14.71 -8.78 17.67
CA VAL A 279 14.60 -7.62 16.81
C VAL A 279 13.16 -7.09 16.84
N PRO A 280 12.91 -5.79 17.01
CA PRO A 280 11.57 -5.23 16.97
C PRO A 280 10.93 -5.42 15.60
N PHE A 281 9.68 -5.94 15.60
CA PHE A 281 8.83 -6.09 14.43
C PHE A 281 7.70 -5.08 14.53
N ILE A 282 7.73 -4.06 13.67
CA ILE A 282 6.87 -2.89 13.73
C ILE A 282 5.97 -2.87 12.49
N VAL A 283 4.68 -2.74 12.72
CA VAL A 283 3.66 -2.58 11.69
C VAL A 283 3.29 -1.11 11.57
N VAL A 284 3.26 -0.57 10.36
CA VAL A 284 2.90 0.82 10.09
C VAL A 284 1.73 0.84 9.11
N ALA A 285 0.59 1.31 9.55
CA ALA A 285 -0.63 1.34 8.74
C ALA A 285 -1.59 2.44 9.23
N PRO A 286 -2.38 3.07 8.35
CA PRO A 286 -3.39 4.02 8.79
C PRO A 286 -4.47 3.32 9.60
N LEU A 287 -5.12 4.07 10.49
CA LEU A 287 -6.16 3.55 11.37
C LEU A 287 -7.34 2.93 10.58
N THR A 288 -7.57 3.39 9.35
CA THR A 288 -8.58 2.82 8.44
C THR A 288 -8.30 1.37 8.04
N THR A 289 -7.09 0.86 8.27
CA THR A 289 -6.71 -0.54 8.05
C THR A 289 -7.15 -1.44 9.21
N VAL A 290 -7.46 -0.85 10.38
CA VAL A 290 -8.02 -1.59 11.51
C VAL A 290 -9.48 -1.90 11.23
N ASP A 291 -9.82 -3.19 11.27
CA ASP A 291 -11.17 -3.69 11.06
C ASP A 291 -11.74 -4.25 12.38
N PRO A 292 -12.49 -3.42 13.13
CA PRO A 292 -13.07 -3.85 14.38
C PRO A 292 -14.18 -4.91 14.23
N ALA A 293 -14.69 -5.13 13.01
CA ALA A 293 -15.68 -6.17 12.74
C ALA A 293 -15.04 -7.56 12.59
N THR A 294 -13.74 -7.64 12.36
CA THR A 294 -12.98 -8.90 12.34
C THR A 294 -12.38 -9.13 13.74
N PRO A 295 -12.88 -10.10 14.52
CA PRO A 295 -12.53 -10.21 15.94
C PRO A 295 -11.07 -10.64 16.18
N ASP A 296 -10.54 -11.51 15.34
CA ASP A 296 -9.23 -12.13 15.50
C ASP A 296 -8.58 -12.54 14.16
N GLY A 297 -7.32 -12.95 14.22
CA GLY A 297 -6.56 -13.38 13.05
C GLY A 297 -7.14 -14.61 12.33
N ALA A 298 -7.81 -15.53 13.05
CA ALA A 298 -8.41 -16.72 12.46
C ALA A 298 -9.65 -16.37 11.61
N SER A 299 -10.27 -15.23 11.90
CA SER A 299 -11.45 -14.71 11.19
C SER A 299 -11.09 -13.92 9.94
N ILE A 300 -9.81 -13.67 9.67
CA ILE A 300 -9.35 -12.98 8.46
C ILE A 300 -9.40 -13.95 7.28
N GLU A 301 -10.20 -13.61 6.28
CA GLU A 301 -10.23 -14.36 5.02
C GLU A 301 -8.98 -14.04 4.18
N VAL A 302 -8.21 -15.09 3.84
CA VAL A 302 -6.99 -14.98 3.03
C VAL A 302 -7.29 -15.32 1.57
N GLU A 303 -7.09 -14.35 0.69
CA GLU A 303 -7.23 -14.49 -0.77
C GLU A 303 -6.28 -15.57 -1.31
N GLN A 304 -6.82 -16.57 -2.00
CA GLN A 304 -6.04 -17.55 -2.75
C GLN A 304 -5.91 -17.09 -4.20
N ARG A 305 -4.69 -17.04 -4.70
CA ARG A 305 -4.38 -16.51 -6.04
C ARG A 305 -3.96 -17.60 -7.01
N ALA A 306 -3.91 -17.25 -8.31
CA ALA A 306 -3.53 -18.20 -9.35
C ALA A 306 -2.14 -18.81 -9.10
N GLY A 307 -2.04 -20.13 -9.23
CA GLY A 307 -0.76 -20.84 -9.06
C GLY A 307 0.31 -20.44 -10.08
N SER A 308 -0.09 -19.94 -11.26
CA SER A 308 0.81 -19.43 -12.28
C SER A 308 1.71 -18.28 -11.76
N GLU A 309 1.25 -17.46 -10.82
CA GLU A 309 2.11 -16.43 -10.21
C GLU A 309 3.33 -17.03 -9.50
N VAL A 310 3.22 -18.26 -8.98
CA VAL A 310 4.32 -18.98 -8.32
C VAL A 310 5.17 -19.75 -9.33
N THR A 311 4.53 -20.39 -10.32
CA THR A 311 5.20 -21.29 -11.27
C THR A 311 5.78 -20.59 -12.48
N GLU A 312 5.54 -19.28 -12.62
CA GLU A 312 6.02 -18.47 -13.74
C GLU A 312 6.57 -17.13 -13.24
N PHE A 313 7.55 -16.57 -13.95
CA PHE A 313 7.90 -15.15 -13.79
C PHE A 313 7.17 -14.33 -14.86
N ALA A 314 6.51 -13.24 -14.43
CA ALA A 314 5.94 -12.29 -15.37
C ALA A 314 7.05 -11.63 -16.21
N VAL A 315 6.86 -11.65 -17.54
CA VAL A 315 7.76 -10.97 -18.47
C VAL A 315 7.10 -9.67 -18.91
N PRO A 316 7.82 -8.52 -18.88
CA PRO A 316 7.33 -7.30 -19.49
C PRO A 316 6.99 -7.56 -20.98
N GLN A 317 5.81 -7.12 -21.43
CA GLN A 317 5.29 -7.41 -22.78
C GLN A 317 6.25 -7.01 -23.92
N ALA A 318 7.12 -6.03 -23.72
CA ALA A 318 8.13 -5.60 -24.70
C ALA A 318 9.19 -6.68 -25.00
N SER A 319 9.38 -7.67 -24.13
CA SER A 319 10.40 -8.73 -24.27
C SER A 319 9.81 -10.07 -24.78
N ALA A 320 8.49 -10.16 -24.95
CA ALA A 320 7.84 -11.39 -25.38
C ALA A 320 7.84 -11.53 -26.92
N VAL A 321 8.91 -12.05 -27.48
CA VAL A 321 8.92 -12.48 -28.87
C VAL A 321 8.03 -13.72 -29.00
N GLY A 322 6.80 -13.56 -29.48
CA GLY A 322 5.88 -14.66 -29.82
C GLY A 322 4.95 -15.15 -28.69
N GLY A 323 4.89 -14.50 -27.53
CA GLY A 323 3.96 -14.83 -26.45
C GLY A 323 2.67 -14.00 -26.53
N GLY A 324 1.51 -14.66 -26.41
CA GLY A 324 0.22 -13.98 -26.21
C GLY A 324 0.18 -13.24 -24.86
N PRO A 325 -0.83 -12.38 -24.62
CA PRO A 325 -0.96 -11.68 -23.36
C PRO A 325 -1.06 -12.70 -22.21
N GLY A 326 -0.10 -12.63 -21.26
CA GLY A 326 -0.09 -13.45 -20.06
C GLY A 326 0.88 -14.65 -20.05
N SER A 327 1.78 -14.82 -21.03
CA SER A 327 2.79 -15.88 -20.97
C SER A 327 3.98 -15.43 -20.10
N GLY A 328 4.04 -15.94 -18.89
CA GLY A 328 5.23 -15.86 -18.03
C GLY A 328 6.32 -16.84 -18.49
N ILE A 329 7.57 -16.64 -17.98
CA ILE A 329 8.62 -17.65 -18.14
C ILE A 329 8.39 -18.75 -17.10
N PRO A 330 8.13 -20.01 -17.51
CA PRO A 330 7.95 -21.10 -16.56
C PRO A 330 9.21 -21.34 -15.73
N VAL A 331 9.06 -21.45 -14.41
CA VAL A 331 10.14 -21.79 -13.47
C VAL A 331 9.90 -23.13 -12.78
N ALA A 332 8.76 -23.77 -13.09
CA ALA A 332 8.40 -25.10 -12.64
C ALA A 332 7.86 -25.94 -13.82
N PRO A 333 7.86 -27.30 -13.72
CA PRO A 333 7.25 -28.14 -14.74
C PRO A 333 5.78 -27.80 -15.00
N LEU A 334 5.33 -27.95 -16.25
CA LEU A 334 3.92 -27.74 -16.60
C LEU A 334 3.00 -28.64 -15.75
N GLY A 335 1.90 -28.08 -15.26
CA GLY A 335 0.95 -28.79 -14.40
C GLY A 335 1.35 -28.87 -12.93
N THR A 336 2.46 -28.24 -12.52
CA THR A 336 2.81 -28.11 -11.09
C THR A 336 1.71 -27.38 -10.33
N GLN A 337 1.21 -28.03 -9.25
CA GLN A 337 0.29 -27.38 -8.32
C GLN A 337 1.08 -26.41 -7.43
N ALA A 338 0.54 -25.22 -7.20
CA ALA A 338 1.13 -24.22 -6.33
C ALA A 338 0.17 -23.82 -5.22
N TYR A 339 0.72 -23.62 -4.02
CA TYR A 339 0.04 -22.98 -2.90
C TYR A 339 0.40 -21.49 -2.93
N ASN A 340 -0.60 -20.62 -3.13
CA ASN A 340 -0.39 -19.19 -3.36
C ASN A 340 -1.38 -18.32 -2.58
N PRO A 341 -1.27 -18.27 -1.24
CA PRO A 341 -2.00 -17.28 -0.45
C PRO A 341 -1.43 -15.89 -0.71
N ALA A 342 -2.29 -14.88 -0.87
CA ALA A 342 -1.84 -13.51 -1.07
C ALA A 342 -1.21 -12.91 0.19
N PHE A 343 -1.70 -13.33 1.36
CA PHE A 343 -1.35 -12.82 2.68
C PHE A 343 -1.04 -13.95 3.65
N ASP A 344 -0.32 -13.64 4.70
CA ASP A 344 -0.26 -14.42 5.93
C ASP A 344 -0.70 -13.58 7.13
N VAL A 345 -1.01 -14.22 8.25
CA VAL A 345 -1.51 -13.56 9.45
C VAL A 345 -0.48 -13.68 10.56
N THR A 346 -0.02 -12.53 11.05
CA THR A 346 0.90 -12.42 12.18
C THR A 346 0.10 -12.16 13.45
N PRO A 347 0.18 -13.03 14.47
CA PRO A 347 -0.54 -12.81 15.72
C PRO A 347 0.09 -11.67 16.54
N PRO A 348 -0.68 -10.99 17.41
CA PRO A 348 -0.26 -9.77 18.09
C PRO A 348 0.97 -9.94 18.99
N GLU A 349 1.19 -11.13 19.56
CA GLU A 349 2.37 -11.40 20.39
C GLU A 349 3.71 -11.40 19.66
N LEU A 350 3.69 -11.45 18.32
CA LEU A 350 4.88 -11.30 17.48
C LEU A 350 5.11 -9.86 17.01
N VAL A 351 4.14 -8.96 17.24
CA VAL A 351 4.20 -7.54 16.83
C VAL A 351 4.67 -6.70 18.02
N THR A 352 5.80 -6.02 17.86
CA THR A 352 6.34 -5.11 18.89
C THR A 352 5.48 -3.87 19.05
N ALA A 353 5.06 -3.28 17.94
CA ALA A 353 4.21 -2.11 17.93
C ALA A 353 3.43 -1.98 16.62
N ILE A 354 2.27 -1.32 16.71
CA ILE A 354 1.52 -0.82 15.55
C ILE A 354 1.59 0.71 15.59
N VAL A 355 2.10 1.31 14.52
CA VAL A 355 2.20 2.77 14.33
C VAL A 355 1.09 3.21 13.39
N THR A 356 0.27 4.15 13.84
CA THR A 356 -0.77 4.78 13.04
C THR A 356 -0.60 6.29 13.03
N GLU A 357 -1.34 7.00 12.19
CA GLU A 357 -1.41 8.46 12.19
C GLU A 357 -1.99 9.04 13.49
N GLU A 358 -2.73 8.24 14.27
CA GLU A 358 -3.36 8.67 15.53
C GLU A 358 -2.50 8.34 16.76
N GLY A 359 -1.57 7.40 16.65
CA GLY A 359 -0.70 7.00 17.77
C GLY A 359 0.03 5.69 17.54
N VAL A 360 0.78 5.30 18.57
CA VAL A 360 1.51 4.03 18.64
C VAL A 360 0.84 3.12 19.65
N VAL A 361 0.58 1.87 19.27
CA VAL A 361 0.10 0.81 20.15
C VAL A 361 1.25 -0.11 20.48
N SER A 362 1.72 -0.08 21.73
CA SER A 362 2.76 -0.99 22.27
C SER A 362 2.57 -1.10 23.79
N PRO A 363 2.39 -2.29 24.35
CA PRO A 363 2.26 -3.58 23.66
C PRO A 363 0.97 -3.66 22.81
N VAL A 364 0.97 -4.54 21.82
CA VAL A 364 -0.20 -4.74 20.96
C VAL A 364 -1.22 -5.61 21.69
N THR A 365 -2.33 -5.02 22.08
CA THR A 365 -3.47 -5.69 22.72
C THR A 365 -4.80 -5.16 22.15
N ALA A 366 -5.84 -5.98 22.23
CA ALA A 366 -7.20 -5.59 21.80
C ALA A 366 -7.67 -4.30 22.49
N GLU A 367 -7.43 -4.18 23.80
CA GLU A 367 -7.84 -3.03 24.59
C GLU A 367 -7.12 -1.74 24.16
N ALA A 368 -5.80 -1.82 23.94
CA ALA A 368 -4.99 -0.66 23.53
C ALA A 368 -5.40 -0.19 22.13
N LEU A 369 -5.64 -1.14 21.22
CA LEU A 369 -6.09 -0.85 19.86
C LEU A 369 -7.48 -0.23 19.84
N ALA A 370 -8.42 -0.80 20.60
CA ALA A 370 -9.78 -0.26 20.74
C ALA A 370 -9.78 1.15 21.35
N ALA A 371 -8.93 1.41 22.34
CA ALA A 371 -8.77 2.74 22.94
C ALA A 371 -8.28 3.78 21.93
N LEU A 372 -7.32 3.40 21.06
CA LEU A 372 -6.83 4.27 19.99
C LEU A 372 -7.96 4.60 18.99
N CYS A 373 -8.71 3.59 18.53
CA CYS A 373 -9.84 3.76 17.61
C CYS A 373 -10.94 4.67 18.21
N ALA A 374 -11.27 4.49 19.50
CA ALA A 374 -12.28 5.30 20.18
C ALA A 374 -11.86 6.78 20.29
N LYS A 375 -10.58 7.05 20.56
CA LYS A 375 -10.02 8.40 20.63
C LYS A 375 -10.14 9.12 19.30
N ALA A 376 -9.75 8.47 18.21
CA ALA A 376 -9.84 9.01 16.86
C ALA A 376 -11.29 9.32 16.47
N GLY A 377 -12.24 8.40 16.75
CA GLY A 377 -13.66 8.60 16.48
C GLY A 377 -14.31 9.74 17.31
N SER A 378 -13.74 10.10 18.44
CA SER A 378 -14.20 11.26 19.24
C SER A 378 -13.67 12.58 18.69
N SER A 379 -12.45 12.61 18.20
CA SER A 379 -11.83 13.81 17.61
C SER A 379 -12.51 14.21 16.29
N ALA A 380 -12.90 13.23 15.47
CA ALA A 380 -13.62 13.47 14.22
C ALA A 380 -15.05 14.03 14.40
N ARG A 381 -15.64 13.90 15.59
CA ARG A 381 -16.99 14.44 15.92
C ARG A 381 -16.97 15.85 16.52
N THR A 382 -15.79 16.35 16.86
CA THR A 382 -15.60 17.68 17.46
C THR A 382 -14.96 18.69 16.53
N ALA A 383 -14.52 18.29 15.35
CA ALA A 383 -13.99 19.12 14.26
C ALA A 383 -15.06 19.31 13.16
#